data_083ed2e04c3c2f9b6289d21cfecba23e
#
_entry.id   083ed2e04c3c2f9b6289d21cfecba23e
#
_cell.length_a   1.000
_cell.length_b   1.000
_cell.length_c   1.000
_cell.angle_alpha   90.00
_cell.angle_beta   90.00
_cell.angle_gamma   90.00
#
_symmetry.space_group_name_H-M   'P 1'
#
loop_
_entity.id
_entity.type
_entity.pdbx_description
1 polymer ?
#
loop_
_entity_poly.entity_id
_entity_poly.type
_entity_poly.pdbx_seq_one_letter_code
_entity_poly.pdbx_strand_id
1 'polypeptide(L)'
;VSHKKRALIHLLLALLVLSPMWLSPISRPIGHESGDLWNHAWGAWWFADSIGDLTLPWRTDLLYGPNGGVLWYIDPLGATIGAPFTPFLGVIGSWNITLLIYLALASYAAATLTARFSKTGWHTLIASTALLFGPYLLSEVHNGISEAINVAPAILAIAAAHKALHRGIKRDWVYLSLALFVTALGSLYYLLGTAIVLAVIGLHWLVFLRPSKRQLAYAFSSASLSAVAIYPISVLMKASVYAEDALVLRSSGMVEALKLHNAVDPRTYIAPFGFQSVDLASGGEAFLHSGYLGYTIIALAFYGAYKSKSIQWIVAAIVSTIMGLGPRLFFDGEWVTTGAGNTLALPFASIQSVLPQQALTHSLRIAMPGVAIFACLAAVGFMHILKSRATGRYYIAAGALVISDMILLGGSPWPVARAPSIDTEAAIFIRDSEHSGMVLDIPGNVGEGMDTSRYLTMQAYHQRSIPYRPDARGVTASLLGAHTFTVLIATSENRDFHREQLQRELSRITELRKNELHELGVSHVVVHRELERGEQGTAEAEDILRRLFGEPDVFGHHAVYEVLNNTGVIELP
;
A
#
# COMPACT_ATOMS: atom_id res chain seq x y z
N VAL A 1 2.37 -8.96 33.75
CA VAL A 1 2.87 -9.78 32.63
C VAL A 1 4.25 -9.30 32.26
N SER A 2 5.27 -10.19 32.16
CA SER A 2 6.64 -9.80 31.76
C SER A 2 6.66 -9.27 30.31
N HIS A 3 7.66 -8.45 29.97
CA HIS A 3 7.81 -7.91 28.60
C HIS A 3 7.85 -9.02 27.54
N LYS A 4 8.56 -10.13 27.81
CA LYS A 4 8.66 -11.28 26.89
C LYS A 4 7.29 -11.91 26.63
N LYS A 5 6.45 -12.12 27.69
CA LYS A 5 5.10 -12.69 27.54
C LYS A 5 4.19 -11.76 26.74
N ARG A 6 4.34 -10.43 26.88
CA ARG A 6 3.56 -9.46 26.06
C ARG A 6 3.97 -9.53 24.60
N ALA A 7 5.26 -9.47 24.31
CA ALA A 7 5.75 -9.58 22.93
C ALA A 7 5.23 -10.86 22.25
N LEU A 8 5.26 -11.99 22.96
CA LEU A 8 4.71 -13.26 22.46
C LEU A 8 3.22 -13.16 22.15
N ILE A 9 2.43 -12.53 23.03
CA ILE A 9 0.98 -12.38 22.79
C ILE A 9 0.70 -11.54 21.54
N HIS A 10 1.42 -10.43 21.34
CA HIS A 10 1.25 -9.60 20.15
C HIS A 10 1.65 -10.34 18.87
N LEU A 11 2.71 -11.14 18.92
CA LEU A 11 3.10 -12.02 17.83
C LEU A 11 2.02 -13.07 17.55
N LEU A 12 1.48 -13.74 18.57
CA LEU A 12 0.42 -14.75 18.41
C LEU A 12 -0.86 -14.15 17.81
N LEU A 13 -1.23 -12.92 18.17
CA LEU A 13 -2.36 -12.23 17.54
C LEU A 13 -2.10 -11.94 16.05
N ALA A 14 -0.92 -11.49 15.71
CA ALA A 14 -0.56 -11.27 14.30
C ALA A 14 -0.55 -12.58 13.50
N LEU A 15 -0.02 -13.65 14.09
CA LEU A 15 -0.04 -14.99 13.51
C LEU A 15 -1.47 -15.53 13.32
N LEU A 16 -2.40 -15.22 14.23
CA LEU A 16 -3.82 -15.57 14.07
C LEU A 16 -4.45 -14.82 12.88
N VAL A 17 -4.17 -13.53 12.73
CA VAL A 17 -4.66 -12.75 11.58
C VAL A 17 -4.14 -13.34 10.27
N LEU A 18 -2.86 -13.65 10.20
CA LEU A 18 -2.21 -14.22 9.02
C LEU A 18 -2.27 -15.75 9.00
N SER A 19 -3.26 -16.36 9.64
CA SER A 19 -3.37 -17.83 9.70
C SER A 19 -3.29 -18.54 8.35
N PRO A 20 -3.80 -18.00 7.22
CA PRO A 20 -3.63 -18.62 5.92
C PRO A 20 -2.17 -18.72 5.44
N MET A 21 -1.27 -17.88 5.97
CA MET A 21 0.17 -17.90 5.63
C MET A 21 0.83 -19.26 5.97
N TRP A 22 0.37 -19.96 7.00
CA TRP A 22 0.97 -21.20 7.49
C TRP A 22 0.99 -22.33 6.47
N LEU A 23 0.06 -22.30 5.51
CA LEU A 23 -0.07 -23.37 4.52
C LEU A 23 1.02 -23.31 3.42
N SER A 24 1.59 -22.13 3.18
CA SER A 24 2.65 -21.92 2.18
C SER A 24 3.36 -20.57 2.40
N PRO A 25 4.20 -20.47 3.46
CA PRO A 25 4.70 -19.18 3.94
C PRO A 25 5.70 -18.49 3.00
N ILE A 26 6.35 -19.24 2.11
CA ILE A 26 7.40 -18.74 1.21
C ILE A 26 7.02 -18.79 -0.28
N SER A 27 5.89 -19.42 -0.64
CA SER A 27 5.49 -19.61 -2.05
C SER A 27 4.20 -18.87 -2.43
N ARG A 28 3.35 -18.53 -1.47
CA ARG A 28 2.11 -17.80 -1.72
C ARG A 28 2.04 -16.52 -0.88
N PRO A 29 1.95 -15.34 -1.51
CA PRO A 29 1.87 -14.10 -0.77
C PRO A 29 0.49 -13.90 -0.15
N ILE A 30 0.47 -13.26 1.01
CA ILE A 30 -0.75 -12.74 1.63
C ILE A 30 -1.20 -11.50 0.86
N GLY A 31 -2.48 -11.45 0.53
CA GLY A 31 -3.14 -10.39 -0.23
C GLY A 31 -3.91 -10.96 -1.41
N HIS A 32 -4.76 -10.15 -2.02
CA HIS A 32 -5.51 -10.50 -3.22
C HIS A 32 -4.63 -10.30 -4.45
N GLU A 33 -4.71 -11.20 -5.43
CA GLU A 33 -3.86 -11.19 -6.62
C GLU A 33 -4.01 -9.92 -7.49
N SER A 34 -5.20 -9.32 -7.48
CA SER A 34 -5.47 -8.05 -8.17
C SER A 34 -5.08 -6.82 -7.33
N GLY A 35 -4.44 -6.98 -6.18
CA GLY A 35 -3.98 -5.91 -5.32
C GLY A 35 -2.53 -5.49 -5.60
N ASP A 36 -2.06 -4.51 -4.81
CA ASP A 36 -0.71 -3.93 -4.96
C ASP A 36 0.41 -4.81 -4.39
N LEU A 37 0.08 -5.99 -3.85
CA LEU A 37 1.04 -6.86 -3.15
C LEU A 37 2.32 -7.16 -3.97
N TRP A 38 2.21 -7.27 -5.29
CA TRP A 38 3.33 -7.61 -6.18
C TRP A 38 4.38 -6.50 -6.24
N ASN A 39 3.92 -5.26 -6.34
CA ASN A 39 4.77 -4.08 -6.28
C ASN A 39 5.48 -3.98 -4.91
N HIS A 40 4.73 -4.20 -3.82
CA HIS A 40 5.27 -4.13 -2.47
C HIS A 40 6.24 -5.28 -2.14
N ALA A 41 6.00 -6.47 -2.64
CA ALA A 41 6.91 -7.61 -2.52
C ALA A 41 8.23 -7.35 -3.28
N TRP A 42 8.16 -6.79 -4.50
CA TRP A 42 9.31 -6.39 -5.28
C TRP A 42 10.20 -5.38 -4.55
N GLY A 43 9.62 -4.41 -3.86
CA GLY A 43 10.38 -3.36 -3.18
C GLY A 43 11.36 -3.90 -2.13
N ALA A 44 10.99 -4.93 -1.38
CA ALA A 44 11.90 -5.56 -0.42
C ALA A 44 13.12 -6.21 -1.10
N TRP A 45 12.90 -6.84 -2.26
CA TRP A 45 13.97 -7.38 -3.08
C TRP A 45 14.86 -6.27 -3.64
N TRP A 46 14.28 -5.22 -4.24
CA TRP A 46 15.04 -4.10 -4.78
C TRP A 46 15.91 -3.40 -3.74
N PHE A 47 15.40 -3.26 -2.51
CA PHE A 47 16.22 -2.72 -1.40
C PHE A 47 17.34 -3.67 -1.00
N ALA A 48 17.10 -4.99 -0.98
CA ALA A 48 18.14 -5.97 -0.70
C ALA A 48 19.24 -5.95 -1.76
N ASP A 49 18.87 -5.90 -3.03
CA ASP A 49 19.73 -5.82 -4.20
C ASP A 49 20.58 -4.54 -4.15
N SER A 50 19.94 -3.38 -4.04
CA SER A 50 20.63 -2.09 -3.92
C SER A 50 21.61 -2.03 -2.77
N ILE A 51 21.25 -2.58 -1.59
CA ILE A 51 22.14 -2.63 -0.43
C ILE A 51 23.32 -3.59 -0.70
N GLY A 52 23.05 -4.71 -1.36
CA GLY A 52 24.09 -5.67 -1.79
C GLY A 52 25.14 -5.01 -2.67
N ASP A 53 24.71 -4.15 -3.57
CA ASP A 53 25.55 -3.39 -4.51
C ASP A 53 26.12 -2.09 -3.90
N LEU A 54 25.86 -1.83 -2.62
CA LEU A 54 26.25 -0.59 -1.91
C LEU A 54 25.71 0.69 -2.58
N THR A 55 24.55 0.59 -3.22
CA THR A 55 23.82 1.70 -3.81
C THR A 55 22.63 2.12 -2.96
N LEU A 56 22.08 3.30 -3.23
CA LEU A 56 20.90 3.79 -2.52
C LEU A 56 19.65 3.57 -3.38
N PRO A 57 18.56 3.01 -2.82
CA PRO A 57 17.36 2.63 -3.57
C PRO A 57 16.48 3.85 -3.90
N TRP A 58 16.96 4.78 -4.69
CA TRP A 58 16.20 5.93 -5.21
C TRP A 58 16.38 6.16 -6.71
N ARG A 59 17.20 5.34 -7.36
CA ARG A 59 17.34 5.24 -8.82
C ARG A 59 17.43 3.78 -9.19
N THR A 60 16.88 3.44 -10.35
CA THR A 60 16.97 2.09 -10.89
C THR A 60 16.99 2.11 -12.41
N ASP A 61 17.76 1.22 -13.01
CA ASP A 61 17.78 0.88 -14.43
C ASP A 61 17.00 -0.41 -14.72
N LEU A 62 16.48 -1.02 -13.68
CA LEU A 62 15.65 -2.24 -13.76
C LEU A 62 14.26 -1.98 -14.35
N LEU A 63 13.76 -0.75 -14.23
CA LEU A 63 12.44 -0.34 -14.72
C LEU A 63 12.59 0.70 -15.82
N TYR A 64 11.59 0.76 -16.73
CA TYR A 64 11.57 1.69 -17.86
C TYR A 64 12.81 1.56 -18.73
N GLY A 65 13.25 0.31 -18.94
CA GLY A 65 14.41 0.00 -19.76
C GLY A 65 14.28 0.53 -21.19
N PRO A 66 15.38 0.94 -21.83
CA PRO A 66 16.75 0.94 -21.31
C PRO A 66 17.12 2.18 -20.46
N ASN A 67 16.22 3.13 -20.24
CA ASN A 67 16.55 4.46 -19.70
C ASN A 67 16.72 4.45 -18.16
N GLY A 68 15.92 3.65 -17.43
CA GLY A 68 15.86 3.74 -15.98
C GLY A 68 15.31 5.08 -15.47
N GLY A 69 15.47 5.36 -14.18
CA GLY A 69 15.08 6.66 -13.64
C GLY A 69 15.06 6.79 -12.13
N VAL A 70 14.53 7.93 -11.67
CA VAL A 70 14.34 8.22 -10.24
C VAL A 70 13.05 7.59 -9.75
N LEU A 71 13.14 6.82 -8.68
CA LEU A 71 12.00 6.18 -8.03
C LEU A 71 12.03 6.44 -6.52
N TRP A 72 11.01 7.10 -5.99
CA TRP A 72 10.68 7.00 -4.58
C TRP A 72 9.78 5.78 -4.40
N TYR A 73 10.29 4.76 -3.72
CA TYR A 73 9.48 3.60 -3.40
C TYR A 73 8.42 3.96 -2.33
N ILE A 74 7.20 3.45 -2.51
CA ILE A 74 6.04 3.92 -1.73
C ILE A 74 6.09 3.55 -0.24
N ASP A 75 6.77 2.45 0.12
CA ASP A 75 6.98 2.02 1.52
C ASP A 75 8.46 1.66 1.79
N PRO A 76 9.37 2.65 1.85
CA PRO A 76 10.77 2.36 2.11
C PRO A 76 11.02 1.75 3.49
N LEU A 77 10.14 1.96 4.47
CA LEU A 77 10.26 1.31 5.78
C LEU A 77 10.01 -0.19 5.67
N GLY A 78 8.95 -0.60 4.95
CA GLY A 78 8.66 -2.02 4.71
C GLY A 78 9.73 -2.71 3.90
N ALA A 79 10.18 -2.08 2.84
CA ALA A 79 11.27 -2.57 2.02
C ALA A 79 12.55 -2.76 2.85
N THR A 80 12.91 -1.79 3.72
CA THR A 80 14.05 -1.89 4.64
C THR A 80 13.89 -3.03 5.65
N ILE A 81 12.69 -3.27 6.16
CA ILE A 81 12.40 -4.37 7.09
C ILE A 81 12.46 -5.72 6.38
N GLY A 82 11.94 -5.80 5.16
CA GLY A 82 11.89 -7.02 4.35
C GLY A 82 13.25 -7.44 3.78
N ALA A 83 14.06 -6.46 3.35
CA ALA A 83 15.33 -6.69 2.67
C ALA A 83 16.25 -7.74 3.33
N PRO A 84 16.49 -7.73 4.67
CA PRO A 84 17.34 -8.74 5.32
C PRO A 84 16.81 -10.17 5.20
N PHE A 85 15.53 -10.37 4.95
CA PHE A 85 14.91 -11.70 4.83
C PHE A 85 14.93 -12.22 3.40
N THR A 86 15.04 -11.34 2.41
CA THR A 86 14.97 -11.69 0.98
C THR A 86 16.01 -12.76 0.56
N PRO A 87 17.28 -12.70 0.98
CA PRO A 87 18.27 -13.71 0.62
C PRO A 87 17.96 -15.11 1.17
N PHE A 88 17.18 -15.21 2.25
CA PHE A 88 16.90 -16.48 2.95
C PHE A 88 15.50 -17.03 2.64
N LEU A 89 14.51 -16.17 2.44
CA LEU A 89 13.11 -16.53 2.30
C LEU A 89 12.56 -16.26 0.89
N GLY A 90 13.35 -15.65 0.01
CA GLY A 90 12.91 -15.14 -1.28
C GLY A 90 11.95 -13.95 -1.15
N VAL A 91 11.48 -13.46 -2.27
CA VAL A 91 10.61 -12.26 -2.38
C VAL A 91 9.31 -12.46 -1.59
N ILE A 92 8.63 -13.59 -1.82
CA ILE A 92 7.32 -13.89 -1.20
C ILE A 92 7.45 -14.11 0.31
N GLY A 93 8.46 -14.86 0.75
CA GLY A 93 8.70 -15.07 2.18
C GLY A 93 9.07 -13.78 2.91
N SER A 94 9.86 -12.91 2.27
CA SER A 94 10.19 -11.57 2.77
C SER A 94 8.94 -10.69 2.92
N TRP A 95 8.05 -10.70 1.94
CA TRP A 95 6.75 -10.03 2.00
C TRP A 95 5.92 -10.50 3.21
N ASN A 96 5.69 -11.80 3.32
CA ASN A 96 4.87 -12.39 4.37
C ASN A 96 5.42 -12.11 5.78
N ILE A 97 6.74 -12.18 5.97
CA ILE A 97 7.36 -11.87 7.27
C ILE A 97 7.29 -10.37 7.59
N THR A 98 7.36 -9.50 6.59
CA THR A 98 7.18 -8.05 6.77
C THR A 98 5.78 -7.73 7.28
N LEU A 99 4.74 -8.33 6.69
CA LEU A 99 3.37 -8.21 7.17
C LEU A 99 3.21 -8.71 8.61
N LEU A 100 3.82 -9.85 8.95
CA LEU A 100 3.80 -10.39 10.31
C LEU A 100 4.41 -9.39 11.31
N ILE A 101 5.56 -8.80 10.97
CA ILE A 101 6.21 -7.79 11.78
C ILE A 101 5.31 -6.56 11.94
N TYR A 102 4.71 -6.07 10.87
CA TYR A 102 3.81 -4.91 10.89
C TYR A 102 2.60 -5.12 11.81
N LEU A 103 1.92 -6.25 11.69
CA LEU A 103 0.77 -6.56 12.52
C LEU A 103 1.16 -6.79 14.00
N ALA A 104 2.28 -7.44 14.27
CA ALA A 104 2.77 -7.59 15.64
C ALA A 104 3.12 -6.23 16.27
N LEU A 105 3.77 -5.33 15.50
CA LEU A 105 4.08 -3.97 15.93
C LEU A 105 2.80 -3.12 16.10
N ALA A 106 1.81 -3.25 15.22
CA ALA A 106 0.52 -2.56 15.33
C ALA A 106 -0.21 -2.96 16.62
N SER A 107 -0.26 -4.25 16.91
CA SER A 107 -0.80 -4.79 18.17
C SER A 107 -0.06 -4.23 19.41
N TYR A 108 1.27 -4.22 19.38
CA TYR A 108 2.09 -3.65 20.45
C TYR A 108 1.88 -2.14 20.61
N ALA A 109 1.79 -1.41 19.50
CA ALA A 109 1.57 0.04 19.49
C ALA A 109 0.21 0.41 20.09
N ALA A 110 -0.86 -0.32 19.72
CA ALA A 110 -2.20 -0.14 20.31
C ALA A 110 -2.19 -0.38 21.82
N ALA A 111 -1.54 -1.45 22.29
CA ALA A 111 -1.40 -1.72 23.71
C ALA A 111 -0.60 -0.62 24.43
N THR A 112 0.45 -0.10 23.78
CA THR A 112 1.29 0.99 24.30
C THR A 112 0.50 2.29 24.42
N LEU A 113 -0.29 2.65 23.41
CA LEU A 113 -1.14 3.84 23.45
C LEU A 113 -2.24 3.70 24.52
N THR A 114 -2.91 2.54 24.58
CA THR A 114 -3.91 2.26 25.62
C THR A 114 -3.35 2.46 27.03
N ALA A 115 -2.11 2.02 27.26
CA ALA A 115 -1.42 2.18 28.54
C ALA A 115 -1.07 3.66 28.87
N ARG A 116 -1.26 4.62 27.96
CA ARG A 116 -1.18 6.05 28.25
C ARG A 116 -2.45 6.60 28.89
N PHE A 117 -3.60 6.01 28.59
CA PHE A 117 -4.89 6.39 29.16
C PHE A 117 -5.23 5.63 30.45
N SER A 118 -4.51 4.52 30.71
CA SER A 118 -4.77 3.63 31.86
C SER A 118 -3.48 2.96 32.35
N LYS A 119 -3.56 2.18 33.43
CA LYS A 119 -2.46 1.30 33.83
C LYS A 119 -2.39 0.11 32.84
N THR A 120 -1.19 -0.41 32.62
CA THR A 120 -0.99 -1.59 31.76
C THR A 120 -1.69 -2.82 32.34
N GLY A 121 -2.51 -3.52 31.56
CA GLY A 121 -3.25 -4.73 31.96
C GLY A 121 -3.77 -5.51 30.75
N TRP A 122 -4.54 -6.58 31.01
CA TRP A 122 -5.13 -7.41 29.96
C TRP A 122 -6.07 -6.66 29.01
N HIS A 123 -6.73 -5.59 29.47
CA HIS A 123 -7.60 -4.76 28.65
C HIS A 123 -6.89 -4.16 27.43
N THR A 124 -5.57 -3.96 27.48
CA THR A 124 -4.82 -3.45 26.31
C THR A 124 -4.91 -4.38 25.11
N LEU A 125 -5.19 -5.68 25.32
CA LEU A 125 -5.38 -6.64 24.23
C LEU A 125 -6.69 -6.39 23.46
N ILE A 126 -7.69 -5.78 24.09
CA ILE A 126 -8.94 -5.41 23.37
C ILE A 126 -8.63 -4.39 22.29
N ALA A 127 -7.81 -3.37 22.59
CA ALA A 127 -7.39 -2.40 21.58
C ALA A 127 -6.59 -3.07 20.46
N SER A 128 -5.67 -3.98 20.82
CA SER A 128 -4.91 -4.76 19.85
C SER A 128 -5.82 -5.59 18.95
N THR A 129 -6.81 -6.27 19.53
CA THR A 129 -7.76 -7.12 18.80
C THR A 129 -8.66 -6.27 17.89
N ALA A 130 -9.22 -5.17 18.41
CA ALA A 130 -10.07 -4.26 17.64
C ALA A 130 -9.32 -3.65 16.44
N LEU A 131 -8.04 -3.33 16.62
CA LEU A 131 -7.21 -2.81 15.54
C LEU A 131 -6.91 -3.89 14.50
N LEU A 132 -6.42 -5.06 14.92
CA LEU A 132 -5.96 -6.10 14.01
C LEU A 132 -7.09 -6.77 13.24
N PHE A 133 -8.25 -6.95 13.83
CA PHE A 133 -9.43 -7.52 13.18
C PHE A 133 -10.39 -6.45 12.64
N GLY A 134 -10.06 -5.18 12.80
CA GLY A 134 -10.84 -4.07 12.26
C GLY A 134 -10.90 -4.12 10.74
N PRO A 135 -12.07 -3.83 10.13
CA PRO A 135 -12.27 -3.89 8.68
C PRO A 135 -11.26 -3.04 7.92
N TYR A 136 -10.89 -1.87 8.45
CA TYR A 136 -9.88 -1.00 7.83
C TYR A 136 -8.56 -1.76 7.61
N LEU A 137 -7.95 -2.28 8.69
CA LEU A 137 -6.63 -2.90 8.58
C LEU A 137 -6.64 -4.20 7.77
N LEU A 138 -7.71 -5.01 7.94
CA LEU A 138 -7.83 -6.26 7.18
C LEU A 138 -8.12 -6.03 5.69
N SER A 139 -8.82 -4.95 5.34
CA SER A 139 -8.99 -4.55 3.94
C SER A 139 -7.65 -4.17 3.31
N GLU A 140 -6.79 -3.43 4.02
CA GLU A 140 -5.47 -3.07 3.51
C GLU A 140 -4.54 -4.31 3.40
N VAL A 141 -4.67 -5.29 4.32
CA VAL A 141 -3.98 -6.59 4.20
C VAL A 141 -4.49 -7.36 2.98
N HIS A 142 -5.80 -7.37 2.74
CA HIS A 142 -6.41 -7.96 1.56
C HIS A 142 -5.91 -7.31 0.27
N ASN A 143 -5.87 -5.99 0.23
CA ASN A 143 -5.39 -5.20 -0.91
C ASN A 143 -3.86 -5.35 -1.13
N GLY A 144 -3.12 -5.81 -0.11
CA GLY A 144 -1.66 -5.99 -0.19
C GLY A 144 -0.88 -4.67 -0.15
N ILE A 145 -1.40 -3.63 0.51
CA ILE A 145 -0.82 -2.28 0.51
C ILE A 145 -0.01 -2.06 1.79
N SER A 146 1.30 -2.29 1.72
CA SER A 146 2.18 -2.33 2.91
C SER A 146 2.23 -1.01 3.67
N GLU A 147 2.27 0.14 3.01
CA GLU A 147 2.30 1.45 3.68
C GLU A 147 0.99 1.76 4.42
N ALA A 148 -0.12 1.11 4.02
CA ALA A 148 -1.41 1.22 4.69
C ALA A 148 -1.58 0.18 5.81
N ILE A 149 -0.88 -0.94 5.76
CA ILE A 149 -0.83 -1.93 6.84
C ILE A 149 0.08 -1.45 7.98
N ASN A 150 1.10 -0.65 7.67
CA ASN A 150 2.09 -0.18 8.63
C ASN A 150 1.60 0.96 9.52
N VAL A 151 0.60 0.69 10.35
CA VAL A 151 -0.04 1.69 11.25
C VAL A 151 0.75 1.94 12.55
N ALA A 152 1.69 1.06 12.90
CA ALA A 152 2.39 1.08 14.18
C ALA A 152 3.16 2.38 14.45
N PRO A 153 3.94 2.96 13.52
CA PRO A 153 4.68 4.20 13.75
C PRO A 153 3.76 5.37 14.13
N ALA A 154 2.63 5.54 13.45
CA ALA A 154 1.66 6.58 13.74
C ALA A 154 1.09 6.46 15.16
N ILE A 155 0.70 5.25 15.57
CA ILE A 155 0.18 4.98 16.91
C ILE A 155 1.24 5.22 17.97
N LEU A 156 2.51 4.84 17.71
CA LEU A 156 3.63 5.11 18.61
C LEU A 156 3.95 6.60 18.68
N ALA A 157 3.82 7.37 17.59
CA ALA A 157 3.97 8.82 17.60
C ALA A 157 2.92 9.49 18.49
N ILE A 158 1.65 9.05 18.43
CA ILE A 158 0.58 9.51 19.31
C ILE A 158 0.89 9.16 20.78
N ALA A 159 1.37 7.94 21.04
CA ALA A 159 1.77 7.53 22.39
C ALA A 159 2.97 8.32 22.93
N ALA A 160 3.94 8.65 22.06
CA ALA A 160 5.07 9.50 22.40
C ALA A 160 4.64 10.95 22.68
N ALA A 161 3.73 11.50 21.86
CA ALA A 161 3.15 12.82 22.05
C ALA A 161 2.41 12.92 23.38
N HIS A 162 1.54 11.96 23.69
CA HIS A 162 0.85 11.91 24.99
C HIS A 162 1.86 11.99 26.14
N LYS A 163 2.95 11.25 26.06
CA LYS A 163 3.99 11.23 27.09
C LYS A 163 4.77 12.55 27.16
N ALA A 164 5.13 13.14 26.01
CA ALA A 164 5.85 14.40 25.91
C ALA A 164 5.04 15.56 26.52
N LEU A 165 3.75 15.63 26.19
CA LEU A 165 2.84 16.67 26.69
C LEU A 165 2.62 16.56 28.21
N HIS A 166 2.51 15.33 28.77
CA HIS A 166 2.27 15.13 30.20
C HIS A 166 3.54 15.25 31.04
N ARG A 167 4.68 14.76 30.58
CA ARG A 167 5.92 14.74 31.35
C ARG A 167 6.81 15.95 31.11
N GLY A 168 6.73 16.56 29.93
CA GLY A 168 7.46 17.75 29.54
C GLY A 168 8.99 17.64 29.55
N ILE A 169 9.54 16.41 29.42
CA ILE A 169 10.99 16.19 29.42
C ILE A 169 11.57 16.06 28.01
N LYS A 170 12.76 16.61 27.75
CA LYS A 170 13.42 16.68 26.44
C LYS A 170 13.44 15.32 25.71
N ARG A 171 13.76 14.24 26.40
CA ARG A 171 13.84 12.91 25.80
C ARG A 171 12.54 12.45 25.15
N ASP A 172 11.38 12.74 25.75
CA ASP A 172 10.09 12.31 25.23
C ASP A 172 9.73 13.08 23.95
N TRP A 173 10.17 14.33 23.79
CA TRP A 173 10.05 15.13 22.57
C TRP A 173 10.96 14.61 21.44
N VAL A 174 12.18 14.15 21.76
CA VAL A 174 13.07 13.50 20.78
C VAL A 174 12.44 12.19 20.26
N TYR A 175 11.85 11.40 21.16
CA TYR A 175 11.14 10.19 20.75
C TYR A 175 9.93 10.48 19.86
N LEU A 176 9.22 11.60 20.10
CA LEU A 176 8.15 12.03 19.21
C LEU A 176 8.69 12.38 17.82
N SER A 177 9.79 13.14 17.73
CA SER A 177 10.40 13.47 16.43
C SER A 177 10.82 12.22 15.66
N LEU A 178 11.46 11.27 16.34
CA LEU A 178 11.85 10.00 15.72
C LEU A 178 10.62 9.20 15.24
N ALA A 179 9.57 9.13 16.05
CA ALA A 179 8.36 8.40 15.68
C ALA A 179 7.64 9.06 14.47
N LEU A 180 7.63 10.40 14.38
CA LEU A 180 7.09 11.13 13.23
C LEU A 180 7.93 10.89 11.96
N PHE A 181 9.25 10.87 12.08
CA PHE A 181 10.14 10.53 10.97
C PHE A 181 9.89 9.09 10.46
N VAL A 182 9.82 8.12 11.37
CA VAL A 182 9.53 6.72 11.01
C VAL A 182 8.11 6.59 10.41
N THR A 183 7.14 7.38 10.90
CA THR A 183 5.80 7.44 10.29
C THR A 183 5.86 7.96 8.86
N ALA A 184 6.67 8.97 8.59
CA ALA A 184 6.85 9.52 7.24
C ALA A 184 7.49 8.50 6.27
N LEU A 185 8.43 7.69 6.76
CA LEU A 185 9.03 6.60 5.99
C LEU A 185 8.03 5.47 5.69
N GLY A 186 7.05 5.25 6.57
CA GLY A 186 6.04 4.22 6.36
C GLY A 186 4.84 4.70 5.53
N SER A 187 4.27 5.87 5.88
CA SER A 187 3.09 6.40 5.20
C SER A 187 2.89 7.89 5.44
N LEU A 188 2.85 8.68 4.36
CA LEU A 188 2.52 10.11 4.46
C LEU A 188 1.05 10.36 4.83
N TYR A 189 0.14 9.48 4.48
CA TYR A 189 -1.26 9.56 4.92
C TYR A 189 -1.34 9.50 6.44
N TYR A 190 -0.61 8.57 7.06
CA TYR A 190 -0.58 8.43 8.52
C TYR A 190 0.18 9.56 9.19
N LEU A 191 1.22 10.09 8.55
CA LEU A 191 1.89 11.28 9.04
C LEU A 191 0.92 12.46 9.12
N LEU A 192 0.14 12.71 8.06
CA LEU A 192 -0.84 13.78 8.02
C LEU A 192 -1.95 13.55 9.05
N GLY A 193 -2.55 12.36 9.11
CA GLY A 193 -3.56 12.02 10.10
C GLY A 193 -3.04 12.20 11.54
N THR A 194 -1.80 11.78 11.79
CA THR A 194 -1.13 12.00 13.09
C THR A 194 -0.92 13.49 13.36
N ALA A 195 -0.47 14.27 12.38
CA ALA A 195 -0.30 15.71 12.52
C ALA A 195 -1.63 16.42 12.85
N ILE A 196 -2.75 16.01 12.24
CA ILE A 196 -4.09 16.51 12.55
C ILE A 196 -4.46 16.19 14.01
N VAL A 197 -4.27 14.95 14.47
CA VAL A 197 -4.49 14.56 15.85
C VAL A 197 -3.63 15.41 16.79
N LEU A 198 -2.34 15.56 16.48
CA LEU A 198 -1.41 16.36 17.29
C LEU A 198 -1.76 17.84 17.30
N ALA A 199 -2.29 18.40 16.22
CA ALA A 199 -2.76 19.79 16.17
C ALA A 199 -3.93 20.01 17.15
N VAL A 200 -4.94 19.12 17.15
CA VAL A 200 -6.08 19.21 18.08
C VAL A 200 -5.63 19.08 19.53
N ILE A 201 -4.80 18.08 19.84
CA ILE A 201 -4.29 17.86 21.21
C ILE A 201 -3.32 18.98 21.63
N GLY A 202 -2.49 19.46 20.72
CA GLY A 202 -1.57 20.57 20.93
C GLY A 202 -2.32 21.86 21.24
N LEU A 203 -3.40 22.16 20.51
CA LEU A 203 -4.26 23.30 20.79
C LEU A 203 -4.91 23.20 22.19
N HIS A 204 -5.46 22.05 22.53
CA HIS A 204 -5.97 21.80 23.88
C HIS A 204 -4.88 22.01 24.94
N TRP A 205 -3.67 21.51 24.72
CA TRP A 205 -2.54 21.66 25.63
C TRP A 205 -2.14 23.14 25.82
N LEU A 206 -2.10 23.91 24.73
CA LEU A 206 -1.76 25.35 24.77
C LEU A 206 -2.80 26.16 25.55
N VAL A 207 -4.09 25.91 25.27
CA VAL A 207 -5.19 26.71 25.83
C VAL A 207 -5.48 26.36 27.28
N PHE A 208 -5.58 25.05 27.59
CA PHE A 208 -6.09 24.60 28.89
C PHE A 208 -4.99 24.19 29.88
N LEU A 209 -3.86 23.65 29.39
CA LEU A 209 -2.78 23.19 30.28
C LEU A 209 -1.64 24.21 30.44
N ARG A 210 -1.62 25.28 29.63
CA ARG A 210 -0.72 26.45 29.75
C ARG A 210 0.75 26.02 29.94
N PRO A 211 1.40 25.45 28.93
CA PRO A 211 2.76 24.93 29.05
C PRO A 211 3.78 26.00 29.42
N SER A 212 4.84 25.59 30.11
CA SER A 212 5.97 26.47 30.43
C SER A 212 6.73 26.85 29.15
N LYS A 213 7.48 27.97 29.17
CA LYS A 213 8.35 28.40 28.05
C LYS A 213 9.32 27.29 27.63
N ARG A 214 9.84 26.50 28.58
CA ARG A 214 10.73 25.35 28.31
C ARG A 214 10.03 24.24 27.54
N GLN A 215 8.80 23.90 27.89
CA GLN A 215 8.00 22.89 27.17
C GLN A 215 7.65 23.36 25.76
N LEU A 216 7.33 24.65 25.57
CA LEU A 216 7.13 25.25 24.25
C LEU A 216 8.40 25.17 23.40
N ALA A 217 9.57 25.48 23.97
CA ALA A 217 10.85 25.37 23.29
C ALA A 217 11.11 23.90 22.84
N TYR A 218 10.81 22.91 23.69
CA TYR A 218 10.96 21.51 23.32
C TYR A 218 9.97 21.08 22.23
N ALA A 219 8.72 21.54 22.30
CA ALA A 219 7.72 21.25 21.26
C ALA A 219 8.15 21.84 19.91
N PHE A 220 8.59 23.10 19.89
CA PHE A 220 9.12 23.75 18.70
C PHE A 220 10.36 23.04 18.15
N SER A 221 11.34 22.71 19.01
CA SER A 221 12.53 21.96 18.58
C SER A 221 12.17 20.60 18.01
N SER A 222 11.19 19.88 18.59
CA SER A 222 10.71 18.60 18.07
C SER A 222 10.06 18.75 16.69
N ALA A 223 9.21 19.76 16.50
CA ALA A 223 8.58 20.03 15.21
C ALA A 223 9.62 20.39 14.15
N SER A 224 10.59 21.26 14.48
CA SER A 224 11.69 21.62 13.56
C SER A 224 12.57 20.42 13.21
N LEU A 225 12.93 19.60 14.18
CA LEU A 225 13.72 18.39 13.94
C LEU A 225 12.96 17.39 13.03
N SER A 226 11.66 17.22 13.26
CA SER A 226 10.83 16.37 12.40
C SER A 226 10.76 16.93 10.98
N ALA A 227 10.53 18.24 10.81
CA ALA A 227 10.48 18.88 9.50
C ALA A 227 11.80 18.73 8.73
N VAL A 228 12.95 18.95 9.39
CA VAL A 228 14.27 18.77 8.78
C VAL A 228 14.51 17.33 8.37
N ALA A 229 14.13 16.35 9.21
CA ALA A 229 14.30 14.94 8.92
C ALA A 229 13.38 14.45 7.78
N ILE A 230 12.17 15.00 7.66
CA ILE A 230 11.18 14.62 6.64
C ILE A 230 11.45 15.33 5.29
N TYR A 231 12.11 16.48 5.29
CA TYR A 231 12.35 17.27 4.10
C TYR A 231 13.03 16.48 2.94
N PRO A 232 14.09 15.68 3.16
CA PRO A 232 14.69 14.87 2.10
C PRO A 232 13.71 13.88 1.46
N ILE A 233 12.80 13.28 2.26
CA ILE A 233 11.74 12.40 1.77
C ILE A 233 10.85 13.14 0.76
N SER A 234 10.41 14.35 1.13
CA SER A 234 9.56 15.18 0.26
C SER A 234 10.28 15.58 -1.04
N VAL A 235 11.59 15.83 -0.99
CA VAL A 235 12.41 16.15 -2.18
C VAL A 235 12.50 14.93 -3.11
N LEU A 236 12.80 13.75 -2.58
CA LEU A 236 12.90 12.51 -3.36
C LEU A 236 11.56 12.11 -3.98
N MET A 237 10.47 12.20 -3.21
CA MET A 237 9.13 11.95 -3.75
C MET A 237 8.78 12.90 -4.89
N LYS A 238 9.10 14.19 -4.73
CA LYS A 238 8.89 15.17 -5.79
C LYS A 238 9.73 14.85 -7.02
N ALA A 239 10.99 14.45 -6.84
CA ALA A 239 11.85 14.05 -7.94
C ALA A 239 11.32 12.84 -8.70
N SER A 240 10.79 11.81 -8.00
CA SER A 240 10.25 10.61 -8.64
C SER A 240 9.02 10.86 -9.53
N VAL A 241 8.40 12.03 -9.41
CA VAL A 241 7.20 12.43 -10.16
C VAL A 241 7.48 13.51 -11.20
N TYR A 242 8.41 14.43 -10.91
CA TYR A 242 8.60 15.66 -11.70
C TYR A 242 9.99 15.81 -12.34
N ALA A 243 10.95 14.93 -12.03
CA ALA A 243 12.24 14.94 -12.76
C ALA A 243 12.03 14.49 -14.21
N GLU A 244 12.96 14.85 -15.11
CA GLU A 244 12.91 14.41 -16.51
C GLU A 244 12.92 12.88 -16.65
N ASP A 245 13.64 12.21 -15.75
CA ASP A 245 13.76 10.76 -15.66
C ASP A 245 12.88 10.17 -14.53
N ALA A 246 11.78 10.82 -14.19
CA ALA A 246 10.83 10.33 -13.17
C ALA A 246 10.15 9.03 -13.63
N LEU A 247 10.11 8.03 -12.73
CA LEU A 247 9.47 6.75 -13.04
C LEU A 247 7.98 6.73 -12.68
N VAL A 248 7.51 7.60 -11.79
CA VAL A 248 6.10 7.67 -11.41
C VAL A 248 5.38 8.70 -12.28
N LEU A 249 4.58 8.22 -13.22
CA LEU A 249 3.75 9.09 -14.06
C LEU A 249 2.32 9.12 -13.55
N ARG A 250 1.88 10.31 -13.12
CA ARG A 250 0.49 10.56 -12.78
C ARG A 250 -0.03 11.75 -13.56
N SER A 251 -0.89 11.51 -14.54
CA SER A 251 -1.60 12.60 -15.21
C SER A 251 -2.59 13.27 -14.26
N SER A 252 -2.92 14.53 -14.51
CA SER A 252 -3.93 15.24 -13.71
C SER A 252 -5.31 14.55 -13.78
N GLY A 253 -5.69 14.00 -14.93
CA GLY A 253 -6.92 13.23 -15.08
C GLY A 253 -6.94 11.96 -14.23
N MET A 254 -5.83 11.22 -14.17
CA MET A 254 -5.70 10.07 -13.30
C MET A 254 -5.80 10.44 -11.81
N VAL A 255 -5.15 11.53 -11.40
CA VAL A 255 -5.22 12.01 -10.01
C VAL A 255 -6.65 12.37 -9.62
N GLU A 256 -7.39 13.06 -10.49
CA GLU A 256 -8.80 13.36 -10.24
C GLU A 256 -9.67 12.10 -10.24
N ALA A 257 -9.44 11.14 -11.13
CA ALA A 257 -10.12 9.85 -11.12
C ALA A 257 -9.88 9.09 -9.81
N LEU A 258 -8.64 9.02 -9.33
CA LEU A 258 -8.31 8.38 -8.05
C LEU A 258 -8.97 9.07 -6.85
N LYS A 259 -9.08 10.40 -6.86
CA LYS A 259 -9.79 11.13 -5.79
C LYS A 259 -11.30 10.86 -5.80
N LEU A 260 -11.89 10.75 -6.98
CA LEU A 260 -13.30 10.37 -7.14
C LEU A 260 -13.52 8.93 -6.68
N HIS A 261 -12.69 8.03 -7.16
CA HIS A 261 -12.74 6.62 -6.86
C HIS A 261 -12.56 6.32 -5.37
N ASN A 262 -11.70 7.06 -4.69
CA ASN A 262 -11.44 6.93 -3.26
C ASN A 262 -12.29 7.87 -2.38
N ALA A 263 -13.45 8.32 -2.88
CA ALA A 263 -14.42 9.06 -2.09
C ALA A 263 -14.95 8.22 -0.93
N VAL A 264 -15.14 8.84 0.22
CA VAL A 264 -15.53 8.15 1.46
C VAL A 264 -16.92 8.58 1.88
N ASP A 265 -17.86 7.64 1.91
CA ASP A 265 -19.18 7.86 2.52
C ASP A 265 -19.05 7.81 4.06
N PRO A 266 -19.55 8.85 4.79
CA PRO A 266 -19.48 8.88 6.26
C PRO A 266 -20.08 7.64 6.94
N ARG A 267 -21.02 6.98 6.29
CA ARG A 267 -21.65 5.75 6.80
C ARG A 267 -20.65 4.60 6.95
N THR A 268 -19.53 4.63 6.24
CA THR A 268 -18.48 3.59 6.37
C THR A 268 -18.03 3.40 7.82
N TYR A 269 -18.07 4.45 8.65
CA TYR A 269 -17.66 4.36 10.05
C TYR A 269 -18.67 3.71 10.97
N ILE A 270 -19.95 3.68 10.61
CA ILE A 270 -21.05 3.26 11.48
C ILE A 270 -21.96 2.19 10.86
N ALA A 271 -22.05 2.09 9.54
CA ALA A 271 -22.93 1.11 8.92
C ALA A 271 -22.30 -0.30 8.95
N PRO A 272 -23.05 -1.32 9.39
CA PRO A 272 -22.59 -2.69 9.28
C PRO A 272 -22.58 -3.13 7.82
N PHE A 273 -21.81 -4.21 7.53
CA PHE A 273 -21.68 -4.83 6.20
C PHE A 273 -20.97 -4.00 5.13
N GLY A 274 -19.99 -3.20 5.56
CA GLY A 274 -18.97 -2.67 4.70
C GLY A 274 -19.50 -1.72 3.62
N PHE A 275 -19.71 -0.46 3.94
CA PHE A 275 -19.69 0.55 2.90
C PHE A 275 -18.27 0.58 2.33
N GLN A 276 -18.11 -0.08 1.23
CA GLN A 276 -16.95 0.06 0.37
C GLN A 276 -16.97 1.46 -0.22
N SER A 277 -15.81 2.01 -0.52
CA SER A 277 -15.76 3.22 -1.34
C SER A 277 -16.53 2.91 -2.63
N VAL A 278 -17.39 3.83 -2.98
CA VAL A 278 -18.27 3.67 -4.11
C VAL A 278 -17.46 3.94 -5.34
N ASP A 279 -17.06 3.03 -6.02
CA ASP A 279 -16.99 3.06 -7.45
C ASP A 279 -16.35 1.84 -8.09
N LEU A 280 -16.97 0.71 -7.89
CA LEU A 280 -16.75 -0.46 -8.74
C LEU A 280 -17.37 -0.27 -10.14
N ALA A 281 -18.24 0.75 -10.33
CA ALA A 281 -18.97 0.96 -11.58
C ALA A 281 -18.14 1.70 -12.63
N SER A 282 -17.12 2.48 -12.25
CA SER A 282 -16.33 3.31 -13.16
C SER A 282 -14.99 2.72 -13.57
N GLY A 283 -14.71 1.45 -13.24
CA GLY A 283 -13.45 0.79 -13.61
C GLY A 283 -12.25 1.19 -12.75
N GLY A 284 -12.48 1.60 -11.50
CA GLY A 284 -11.44 1.90 -10.54
C GLY A 284 -10.71 0.68 -9.98
N GLU A 285 -9.80 0.93 -9.07
CA GLU A 285 -9.02 -0.11 -8.37
C GLU A 285 -9.96 -1.05 -7.61
N ALA A 286 -9.81 -2.36 -7.79
CA ALA A 286 -10.63 -3.39 -7.13
C ALA A 286 -10.29 -3.56 -5.63
N PHE A 287 -10.09 -2.44 -4.93
CA PHE A 287 -9.68 -2.45 -3.53
C PHE A 287 -10.89 -2.47 -2.59
N LEU A 288 -10.72 -3.19 -1.50
CA LEU A 288 -11.64 -3.11 -0.37
C LEU A 288 -11.29 -1.90 0.48
N HIS A 289 -12.28 -1.04 0.74
CA HIS A 289 -12.12 0.08 1.65
C HIS A 289 -13.25 0.07 2.68
N SER A 290 -12.91 -0.02 3.96
CA SER A 290 -13.88 0.05 5.04
C SER A 290 -13.31 0.80 6.24
N GLY A 291 -14.06 1.74 6.76
CA GLY A 291 -13.74 2.50 7.96
C GLY A 291 -14.51 2.05 9.20
N TYR A 292 -15.28 0.97 9.14
CA TYR A 292 -16.18 0.55 10.21
C TYR A 292 -15.49 0.44 11.57
N LEU A 293 -16.04 1.19 12.55
CA LEU A 293 -15.49 1.27 13.89
C LEU A 293 -16.09 0.25 14.87
N GLY A 294 -17.29 -0.25 14.59
CA GLY A 294 -18.08 -1.08 15.50
C GLY A 294 -18.85 -0.27 16.54
N TYR A 295 -20.14 -0.54 16.70
CA TYR A 295 -20.98 0.17 17.68
C TYR A 295 -20.47 0.00 19.10
N THR A 296 -20.04 -1.23 19.44
CA THR A 296 -19.45 -1.55 20.75
C THR A 296 -18.20 -0.70 21.01
N ILE A 297 -17.32 -0.59 20.03
CA ILE A 297 -16.08 0.20 20.13
C ILE A 297 -16.39 1.68 20.31
N ILE A 298 -17.32 2.23 19.53
CA ILE A 298 -17.72 3.64 19.64
C ILE A 298 -18.27 3.94 21.04
N ALA A 299 -19.26 3.16 21.51
CA ALA A 299 -19.88 3.37 22.82
C ALA A 299 -18.87 3.26 23.97
N LEU A 300 -18.01 2.23 23.92
CA LEU A 300 -16.96 2.02 24.91
C LEU A 300 -15.88 3.09 24.86
N ALA A 301 -15.54 3.63 23.68
CA ALA A 301 -14.55 4.68 23.55
C ALA A 301 -15.02 6.00 24.21
N PHE A 302 -16.27 6.41 23.99
CA PHE A 302 -16.86 7.56 24.68
C PHE A 302 -16.90 7.36 26.19
N TYR A 303 -17.32 6.18 26.65
CA TYR A 303 -17.32 5.86 28.08
C TYR A 303 -15.91 5.84 28.67
N GLY A 304 -14.93 5.26 27.94
CA GLY A 304 -13.53 5.23 28.35
C GLY A 304 -12.91 6.63 28.43
N ALA A 305 -13.19 7.47 27.45
CA ALA A 305 -12.75 8.86 27.44
C ALA A 305 -13.32 9.67 28.62
N TYR A 306 -14.61 9.48 28.90
CA TYR A 306 -15.25 10.11 30.07
C TYR A 306 -14.61 9.66 31.38
N LYS A 307 -14.41 8.35 31.58
CA LYS A 307 -13.81 7.79 32.80
C LYS A 307 -12.35 8.14 33.00
N SER A 308 -11.56 8.20 31.91
CA SER A 308 -10.14 8.58 31.95
C SER A 308 -9.91 10.09 31.86
N LYS A 309 -10.98 10.90 31.77
CA LYS A 309 -10.90 12.36 31.56
C LYS A 309 -10.08 12.72 30.31
N SER A 310 -10.26 11.97 29.24
CA SER A 310 -9.48 12.08 27.99
C SER A 310 -10.37 12.48 26.81
N ILE A 311 -11.40 13.31 27.04
CA ILE A 311 -12.41 13.68 26.04
C ILE A 311 -11.78 14.38 24.82
N GLN A 312 -10.70 15.13 25.03
CA GLN A 312 -9.93 15.80 23.97
C GLN A 312 -9.40 14.81 22.94
N TRP A 313 -9.13 13.56 23.32
CA TRP A 313 -8.65 12.53 22.40
C TRP A 313 -9.79 11.97 21.55
N ILE A 314 -11.02 11.90 22.05
CA ILE A 314 -12.20 11.59 21.22
C ILE A 314 -12.41 12.72 20.19
N VAL A 315 -12.29 13.98 20.60
CA VAL A 315 -12.40 15.10 19.66
C VAL A 315 -11.34 15.00 18.57
N ALA A 316 -10.09 14.71 18.92
CA ALA A 316 -9.02 14.53 17.96
C ALA A 316 -9.28 13.34 17.01
N ALA A 317 -9.81 12.22 17.53
CA ALA A 317 -10.18 11.07 16.74
C ALA A 317 -11.31 11.40 15.74
N ILE A 318 -12.36 12.10 16.18
CA ILE A 318 -13.47 12.53 15.31
C ILE A 318 -12.95 13.49 14.24
N VAL A 319 -12.10 14.46 14.57
CA VAL A 319 -11.51 15.35 13.56
C VAL A 319 -10.70 14.57 12.53
N SER A 320 -9.89 13.60 12.96
CA SER A 320 -9.13 12.73 12.05
C SER A 320 -10.04 11.92 11.12
N THR A 321 -11.16 11.36 11.62
CA THR A 321 -12.13 10.63 10.80
C THR A 321 -12.89 11.54 9.83
N ILE A 322 -13.24 12.76 10.24
CA ILE A 322 -13.85 13.75 9.33
C ILE A 322 -12.89 14.14 8.20
N MET A 323 -11.61 14.33 8.50
CA MET A 323 -10.59 14.61 7.47
C MET A 323 -10.41 13.43 6.51
N GLY A 324 -10.59 12.21 7.00
CA GLY A 324 -10.57 10.99 6.20
C GLY A 324 -11.72 10.85 5.21
N LEU A 325 -12.79 11.65 5.32
CA LEU A 325 -13.87 11.70 4.32
C LEU A 325 -13.43 12.29 2.98
N GLY A 326 -12.27 12.93 2.93
CA GLY A 326 -11.78 13.55 1.71
C GLY A 326 -12.18 15.01 1.53
N PRO A 327 -11.93 15.57 0.33
CA PRO A 327 -12.12 17.00 0.08
C PRO A 327 -13.58 17.40 -0.17
N ARG A 328 -14.44 16.47 -0.54
CA ARG A 328 -15.83 16.70 -0.91
C ARG A 328 -16.72 15.66 -0.25
N LEU A 329 -17.93 16.06 0.14
CA LEU A 329 -18.87 15.14 0.76
C LEU A 329 -19.49 14.22 -0.29
N PHE A 330 -19.30 12.92 -0.07
CA PHE A 330 -19.92 11.84 -0.80
C PHE A 330 -20.90 11.12 0.12
N PHE A 331 -22.11 10.88 -0.30
CA PHE A 331 -23.14 10.26 0.54
C PHE A 331 -24.14 9.49 -0.32
N ASP A 332 -24.41 8.26 0.04
CA ASP A 332 -25.37 7.37 -0.60
C ASP A 332 -25.14 7.17 -2.11
N GLY A 333 -23.89 7.04 -2.51
CA GLY A 333 -23.54 6.81 -3.91
C GLY A 333 -23.39 8.08 -4.75
N GLU A 334 -23.61 9.27 -4.17
CA GLU A 334 -23.63 10.53 -4.92
C GLU A 334 -22.83 11.64 -4.23
N TRP A 335 -22.36 12.60 -5.02
CA TRP A 335 -21.76 13.81 -4.50
C TRP A 335 -22.85 14.75 -3.99
N VAL A 336 -22.76 15.12 -2.70
CA VAL A 336 -23.67 16.13 -2.14
C VAL A 336 -23.37 17.49 -2.76
N THR A 337 -24.39 18.07 -3.43
CA THR A 337 -24.30 19.38 -4.07
C THR A 337 -25.00 20.44 -3.25
N THR A 338 -24.49 21.68 -3.33
CA THR A 338 -25.16 22.88 -2.81
C THR A 338 -26.28 23.31 -3.77
N GLY A 339 -27.17 24.19 -3.33
CA GLY A 339 -28.22 24.76 -4.20
C GLY A 339 -27.71 25.48 -5.46
N ALA A 340 -26.43 25.82 -5.51
CA ALA A 340 -25.76 26.39 -6.69
C ALA A 340 -25.14 25.33 -7.61
N GLY A 341 -25.37 24.04 -7.37
CA GLY A 341 -24.82 22.94 -8.17
C GLY A 341 -23.35 22.59 -7.89
N ASN A 342 -22.69 23.28 -6.98
CA ASN A 342 -21.32 22.96 -6.59
C ASN A 342 -21.31 21.82 -5.57
N THR A 343 -20.32 20.92 -5.64
CA THR A 343 -20.12 19.88 -4.64
C THR A 343 -19.76 20.49 -3.29
N LEU A 344 -20.32 19.94 -2.19
CA LEU A 344 -20.07 20.41 -0.83
C LEU A 344 -18.63 20.11 -0.41
N ALA A 345 -17.83 21.17 -0.22
CA ALA A 345 -16.44 21.06 0.24
C ALA A 345 -16.37 20.71 1.72
N LEU A 346 -15.48 19.78 2.06
CA LEU A 346 -15.13 19.41 3.43
C LEU A 346 -13.82 20.11 3.87
N PRO A 347 -13.53 20.17 5.18
CA PRO A 347 -12.34 20.85 5.69
C PRO A 347 -11.01 20.35 5.07
N PHE A 348 -10.96 19.09 4.66
CA PHE A 348 -9.79 18.52 4.00
C PHE A 348 -9.47 19.19 2.65
N ALA A 349 -10.45 19.76 1.94
CA ALA A 349 -10.23 20.50 0.71
C ALA A 349 -9.21 21.65 0.87
N SER A 350 -9.27 22.37 2.02
CA SER A 350 -8.32 23.45 2.33
C SER A 350 -6.90 22.94 2.55
N ILE A 351 -6.72 21.73 3.12
CA ILE A 351 -5.41 21.11 3.28
C ILE A 351 -4.91 20.63 1.92
N GLN A 352 -5.76 19.97 1.14
CA GLN A 352 -5.40 19.43 -0.16
C GLN A 352 -4.96 20.52 -1.16
N SER A 353 -5.54 21.74 -1.07
CA SER A 353 -5.19 22.86 -1.97
C SER A 353 -3.75 23.36 -1.81
N VAL A 354 -3.11 23.10 -0.66
CA VAL A 354 -1.71 23.48 -0.39
C VAL A 354 -0.74 22.31 -0.54
N LEU A 355 -1.24 21.10 -0.76
CA LEU A 355 -0.42 19.91 -1.00
C LEU A 355 -0.19 19.74 -2.51
N PRO A 356 0.90 19.08 -2.93
CA PRO A 356 1.07 18.69 -4.32
C PRO A 356 -0.14 17.90 -4.81
N GLN A 357 -0.69 18.27 -5.97
CA GLN A 357 -1.95 17.69 -6.49
C GLN A 357 -1.95 16.15 -6.57
N GLN A 358 -0.79 15.55 -6.70
CA GLN A 358 -0.62 14.10 -6.84
C GLN A 358 -0.48 13.37 -5.50
N ALA A 359 -0.44 14.10 -4.39
CA ALA A 359 -0.38 13.51 -3.06
C ALA A 359 -1.78 13.29 -2.49
N LEU A 360 -1.94 12.17 -1.76
CA LEU A 360 -3.10 11.93 -0.90
C LEU A 360 -4.43 11.74 -1.64
N THR A 361 -4.45 10.79 -2.55
CA THR A 361 -5.66 10.36 -3.26
C THR A 361 -6.57 9.44 -2.43
N HIS A 362 -6.02 8.74 -1.41
CA HIS A 362 -6.74 7.78 -0.55
C HIS A 362 -7.03 8.41 0.82
N SER A 363 -8.02 9.28 0.88
CA SER A 363 -8.30 10.09 2.08
C SER A 363 -8.69 9.27 3.31
N LEU A 364 -9.34 8.12 3.15
CA LEU A 364 -9.70 7.23 4.27
C LEU A 364 -8.50 6.88 5.16
N ARG A 365 -7.30 6.75 4.58
CA ARG A 365 -6.06 6.45 5.32
C ARG A 365 -5.71 7.52 6.36
N ILE A 366 -6.13 8.78 6.16
CA ILE A 366 -5.93 9.88 7.12
C ILE A 366 -6.73 9.65 8.41
N ALA A 367 -7.82 8.89 8.35
CA ALA A 367 -8.65 8.57 9.52
C ALA A 367 -7.98 7.57 10.47
N MET A 368 -7.00 6.78 10.02
CA MET A 368 -6.44 5.67 10.78
C MET A 368 -5.92 6.02 12.19
N PRO A 369 -5.20 7.13 12.41
CA PRO A 369 -4.82 7.57 13.77
C PRO A 369 -6.02 7.77 14.69
N GLY A 370 -7.14 8.27 14.16
CA GLY A 370 -8.43 8.40 14.87
C GLY A 370 -9.04 7.04 15.22
N VAL A 371 -9.06 6.12 14.26
CA VAL A 371 -9.55 4.74 14.47
C VAL A 371 -8.78 4.06 15.60
N ALA A 372 -7.44 4.19 15.61
CA ALA A 372 -6.61 3.63 16.66
C ALA A 372 -6.92 4.24 18.05
N ILE A 373 -7.19 5.54 18.13
CA ILE A 373 -7.59 6.19 19.37
C ILE A 373 -8.94 5.65 19.87
N PHE A 374 -9.92 5.47 18.98
CA PHE A 374 -11.20 4.85 19.33
C PHE A 374 -11.00 3.45 19.94
N ALA A 375 -10.21 2.59 19.29
CA ALA A 375 -9.91 1.25 19.81
C ALA A 375 -9.24 1.28 21.19
N CYS A 376 -8.26 2.20 21.39
CA CYS A 376 -7.56 2.34 22.66
C CYS A 376 -8.47 2.83 23.79
N LEU A 377 -9.32 3.83 23.53
CA LEU A 377 -10.25 4.36 24.51
C LEU A 377 -11.39 3.37 24.81
N ALA A 378 -11.82 2.56 23.83
CA ALA A 378 -12.77 1.48 24.05
C ALA A 378 -12.23 0.43 25.03
N ALA A 379 -10.97 0.06 24.90
CA ALA A 379 -10.29 -0.84 25.83
C ALA A 379 -10.27 -0.27 27.26
N VAL A 380 -10.07 1.04 27.41
CA VAL A 380 -10.16 1.73 28.70
C VAL A 380 -11.60 1.69 29.24
N GLY A 381 -12.60 1.96 28.40
CA GLY A 381 -14.00 1.87 28.76
C GLY A 381 -14.39 0.49 29.27
N PHE A 382 -13.95 -0.54 28.57
CA PHE A 382 -14.17 -1.93 28.97
C PHE A 382 -13.52 -2.27 30.32
N MET A 383 -12.30 -1.79 30.55
CA MET A 383 -11.62 -1.94 31.85
C MET A 383 -12.46 -1.36 33.00
N HIS A 384 -13.08 -0.20 32.79
CA HIS A 384 -13.93 0.44 33.81
C HIS A 384 -15.25 -0.31 34.06
N ILE A 385 -15.81 -0.97 33.02
CA ILE A 385 -17.01 -1.81 33.19
C ILE A 385 -16.69 -3.06 34.00
N LEU A 386 -15.62 -3.77 33.69
CA LEU A 386 -15.25 -5.01 34.35
C LEU A 386 -14.75 -4.83 35.80
N LYS A 387 -14.42 -3.60 36.21
CA LYS A 387 -13.78 -3.29 37.48
C LYS A 387 -12.47 -4.08 37.70
N SER A 388 -11.71 -3.76 38.75
CA SER A 388 -10.34 -4.31 38.98
C SER A 388 -10.27 -5.83 39.28
N ARG A 389 -11.41 -6.52 39.38
CA ARG A 389 -11.47 -7.95 39.70
C ARG A 389 -11.59 -8.90 38.50
N ALA A 390 -11.66 -8.38 37.29
CA ALA A 390 -11.80 -9.22 36.11
C ALA A 390 -10.54 -10.06 35.87
N THR A 391 -10.70 -11.36 35.74
CA THR A 391 -9.64 -12.29 35.38
C THR A 391 -9.36 -12.20 33.87
N GLY A 392 -8.21 -12.69 33.42
CA GLY A 392 -7.84 -12.70 31.99
C GLY A 392 -8.89 -13.32 31.06
N ARG A 393 -9.68 -14.30 31.56
CA ARG A 393 -10.78 -14.97 30.81
C ARG A 393 -11.86 -14.01 30.32
N TYR A 394 -12.21 -12.97 31.08
CA TYR A 394 -13.21 -11.98 30.66
C TYR A 394 -12.68 -11.08 29.53
N TYR A 395 -11.37 -10.78 29.54
CA TYR A 395 -10.77 -10.01 28.46
C TYR A 395 -10.61 -10.85 27.20
N ILE A 396 -10.37 -12.16 27.32
CA ILE A 396 -10.35 -13.08 26.17
C ILE A 396 -11.76 -13.17 25.56
N ALA A 397 -12.81 -13.36 26.39
CA ALA A 397 -14.19 -13.37 25.91
C ALA A 397 -14.59 -12.05 25.23
N ALA A 398 -14.18 -10.92 25.79
CA ALA A 398 -14.40 -9.61 25.18
C ALA A 398 -13.64 -9.45 23.86
N GLY A 399 -12.42 -9.94 23.78
CA GLY A 399 -11.65 -9.96 22.53
C GLY A 399 -12.36 -10.80 21.46
N ALA A 400 -12.87 -11.99 21.83
CA ALA A 400 -13.63 -12.83 20.91
C ALA A 400 -14.92 -12.14 20.44
N LEU A 401 -15.63 -11.43 21.34
CA LEU A 401 -16.81 -10.65 20.97
C LEU A 401 -16.46 -9.51 20.00
N VAL A 402 -15.35 -8.80 20.23
CA VAL A 402 -14.86 -7.75 19.31
C VAL A 402 -14.51 -8.34 17.94
N ILE A 403 -13.83 -9.50 17.89
CA ILE A 403 -13.54 -10.18 16.63
C ILE A 403 -14.84 -10.53 15.90
N SER A 404 -15.83 -11.08 16.62
CA SER A 404 -17.13 -11.42 16.04
C SER A 404 -17.87 -10.18 15.50
N ASP A 405 -17.86 -9.06 16.22
CA ASP A 405 -18.44 -7.78 15.77
C ASP A 405 -17.75 -7.31 14.48
N MET A 406 -16.41 -7.28 14.45
CA MET A 406 -15.64 -6.82 13.29
C MET A 406 -15.81 -7.71 12.07
N ILE A 407 -15.86 -9.03 12.23
CA ILE A 407 -16.01 -9.97 11.11
C ILE A 407 -17.48 -10.03 10.66
N LEU A 408 -18.43 -10.20 11.58
CA LEU A 408 -19.83 -10.47 11.22
C LEU A 408 -20.61 -9.20 10.86
N LEU A 409 -20.36 -8.10 11.56
CA LEU A 409 -21.03 -6.82 11.27
C LEU A 409 -20.16 -5.90 10.41
N GLY A 410 -18.87 -5.83 10.67
CA GLY A 410 -17.96 -4.98 9.94
C GLY A 410 -17.57 -5.49 8.55
N GLY A 411 -17.82 -6.77 8.26
CA GLY A 411 -17.43 -7.37 6.98
C GLY A 411 -15.91 -7.45 6.77
N SER A 412 -15.14 -7.54 7.86
CA SER A 412 -13.69 -7.70 7.78
C SER A 412 -13.33 -8.92 6.93
N PRO A 413 -12.43 -8.79 5.94
CA PRO A 413 -12.01 -9.89 5.07
C PRO A 413 -11.07 -10.85 5.82
N TRP A 414 -11.65 -11.68 6.68
CA TRP A 414 -10.93 -12.73 7.41
C TRP A 414 -11.64 -14.08 7.23
N PRO A 415 -10.94 -15.15 6.87
CA PRO A 415 -9.47 -15.25 6.68
C PRO A 415 -8.95 -14.38 5.53
N VAL A 416 -7.76 -13.80 5.73
CA VAL A 416 -7.14 -12.94 4.70
C VAL A 416 -6.85 -13.71 3.42
N ALA A 417 -6.98 -13.04 2.28
CA ALA A 417 -6.71 -13.63 0.98
C ALA A 417 -5.23 -14.04 0.83
N ARG A 418 -4.99 -15.01 -0.02
CA ARG A 418 -3.66 -15.40 -0.51
C ARG A 418 -3.69 -15.42 -2.03
N ALA A 419 -2.79 -14.69 -2.65
CA ALA A 419 -2.62 -14.78 -4.09
C ALA A 419 -2.04 -16.15 -4.49
N PRO A 420 -2.18 -16.56 -5.75
CA PRO A 420 -1.54 -17.77 -6.27
C PRO A 420 -0.01 -17.67 -6.16
N SER A 421 0.65 -18.83 -6.21
CA SER A 421 2.11 -18.88 -6.36
C SER A 421 2.50 -18.38 -7.74
N ILE A 422 3.65 -17.69 -7.82
CA ILE A 422 4.26 -17.38 -9.11
C ILE A 422 5.07 -18.59 -9.56
N ASP A 423 4.90 -18.97 -10.82
CA ASP A 423 5.82 -19.89 -11.47
C ASP A 423 7.11 -19.14 -11.80
N THR A 424 8.22 -19.58 -11.23
CA THR A 424 9.51 -18.90 -11.34
C THR A 424 10.47 -19.59 -12.31
N GLU A 425 10.11 -20.72 -12.90
CA GLU A 425 11.01 -21.50 -13.77
C GLU A 425 11.44 -20.70 -14.99
N ALA A 426 10.49 -20.01 -15.64
CA ALA A 426 10.77 -19.11 -16.76
C ALA A 426 11.74 -17.99 -16.38
N ALA A 427 11.51 -17.36 -15.22
CA ALA A 427 12.37 -16.28 -14.76
C ALA A 427 13.79 -16.76 -14.41
N ILE A 428 13.92 -17.93 -13.82
CA ILE A 428 15.22 -18.57 -13.54
C ILE A 428 15.96 -18.89 -14.84
N PHE A 429 15.26 -19.46 -15.83
CA PHE A 429 15.82 -19.71 -17.16
C PHE A 429 16.39 -18.43 -17.79
N ILE A 430 15.61 -17.34 -17.77
CA ILE A 430 16.05 -16.03 -18.30
C ILE A 430 17.26 -15.47 -17.53
N ARG A 431 17.29 -15.60 -16.20
CA ARG A 431 18.41 -15.16 -15.38
C ARG A 431 19.70 -15.86 -15.78
N ASP A 432 19.61 -17.18 -15.99
CA ASP A 432 20.76 -18.05 -16.26
C ASP A 432 21.14 -18.07 -17.75
N SER A 433 20.36 -17.41 -18.64
CA SER A 433 20.65 -17.24 -20.06
C SER A 433 21.91 -16.38 -20.28
N GLU A 434 22.72 -16.75 -21.29
CA GLU A 434 23.89 -16.00 -21.74
C GLU A 434 23.51 -14.66 -22.42
N HIS A 435 22.28 -14.53 -22.90
CA HIS A 435 21.77 -13.34 -23.58
C HIS A 435 21.37 -12.26 -22.57
N SER A 436 22.19 -11.23 -22.44
CA SER A 436 21.90 -10.08 -21.58
C SER A 436 21.02 -9.06 -22.31
N GLY A 437 20.05 -8.49 -21.59
CA GLY A 437 19.16 -7.47 -22.13
C GLY A 437 17.85 -7.37 -21.35
N MET A 438 16.93 -6.60 -21.88
CA MET A 438 15.62 -6.34 -21.30
C MET A 438 14.67 -7.49 -21.57
N VAL A 439 13.81 -7.78 -20.62
CA VAL A 439 12.71 -8.76 -20.75
C VAL A 439 11.42 -8.01 -21.09
N LEU A 440 10.77 -8.42 -22.16
CA LEU A 440 9.47 -7.91 -22.58
C LEU A 440 8.39 -8.92 -22.19
N ASP A 441 7.53 -8.53 -21.25
CA ASP A 441 6.38 -9.34 -20.81
C ASP A 441 5.14 -9.03 -21.65
N ILE A 442 4.40 -10.07 -22.05
CA ILE A 442 3.16 -10.00 -22.84
C ILE A 442 2.06 -10.80 -22.11
N PRO A 443 0.84 -10.23 -21.99
CA PRO A 443 0.32 -8.99 -22.55
C PRO A 443 0.92 -7.74 -21.90
N GLY A 444 1.15 -6.71 -22.71
CA GLY A 444 1.90 -5.52 -22.29
C GLY A 444 1.14 -4.53 -21.42
N ASN A 445 -0.15 -4.61 -21.33
CA ASN A 445 -1.06 -3.77 -20.50
C ASN A 445 -0.66 -2.29 -20.36
N VAL A 446 -0.18 -1.71 -21.44
CA VAL A 446 0.36 -0.33 -21.47
C VAL A 446 -0.65 0.73 -21.01
N GLY A 447 -1.90 0.35 -20.79
CA GLY A 447 -2.98 1.25 -20.36
C GLY A 447 -3.67 0.92 -19.03
N GLU A 448 -3.55 -0.27 -18.47
CA GLU A 448 -4.39 -0.74 -17.34
C GLU A 448 -3.66 -1.39 -16.16
N GLY A 449 -2.51 -1.06 -15.91
CA GLY A 449 -1.70 -1.03 -14.70
C GLY A 449 -1.64 -2.20 -13.69
N MET A 450 -2.64 -3.04 -13.54
CA MET A 450 -2.66 -4.00 -12.41
C MET A 450 -1.93 -5.32 -12.71
N ASP A 451 -2.01 -5.84 -13.92
CA ASP A 451 -1.39 -7.13 -14.25
C ASP A 451 0.13 -7.03 -14.39
N THR A 452 0.62 -5.87 -14.80
CA THR A 452 2.06 -5.61 -14.92
C THR A 452 2.77 -5.49 -13.58
N SER A 453 2.07 -5.28 -12.45
CA SER A 453 2.71 -5.34 -11.15
C SER A 453 3.22 -6.76 -10.81
N ARG A 454 2.65 -7.82 -11.40
CA ARG A 454 3.20 -9.19 -11.32
C ARG A 454 4.57 -9.30 -12.01
N TYR A 455 4.79 -8.57 -13.11
CA TYR A 455 6.07 -8.56 -13.82
C TYR A 455 7.21 -8.01 -12.95
N LEU A 456 6.90 -7.07 -12.03
CA LEU A 456 7.86 -6.62 -11.02
C LEU A 456 8.35 -7.76 -10.14
N THR A 457 7.43 -8.63 -9.69
CA THR A 457 7.83 -9.78 -8.88
C THR A 457 8.62 -10.81 -9.72
N MET A 458 8.22 -11.06 -10.97
CA MET A 458 9.00 -11.91 -11.89
C MET A 458 10.39 -11.35 -12.14
N GLN A 459 10.51 -10.03 -12.28
CA GLN A 459 11.78 -9.31 -12.41
C GLN A 459 12.74 -9.63 -11.25
N ALA A 460 12.24 -9.69 -10.02
CA ALA A 460 13.06 -10.06 -8.87
C ALA A 460 13.70 -11.45 -8.98
N TYR A 461 13.16 -12.34 -9.81
CA TYR A 461 13.73 -13.66 -10.06
C TYR A 461 14.66 -13.68 -11.28
N HIS A 462 14.31 -13.01 -12.39
CA HIS A 462 15.19 -13.01 -13.57
C HIS A 462 16.26 -11.90 -13.53
N GLN A 463 16.12 -10.88 -12.68
CA GLN A 463 17.12 -9.82 -12.42
C GLN A 463 17.51 -9.00 -13.68
N ARG A 464 16.66 -8.97 -14.69
CA ARG A 464 16.86 -8.18 -15.91
C ARG A 464 15.95 -6.95 -15.87
N SER A 465 16.31 -5.90 -16.60
CA SER A 465 15.42 -4.74 -16.76
C SER A 465 14.14 -5.11 -17.51
N ILE A 466 13.05 -4.39 -17.22
CA ILE A 466 11.79 -4.47 -17.94
C ILE A 466 11.42 -3.09 -18.49
N PRO A 467 10.65 -3.01 -19.59
CA PRO A 467 10.33 -1.73 -20.21
C PRO A 467 9.29 -0.93 -19.43
N TYR A 468 8.64 -1.52 -18.44
CA TYR A 468 7.51 -0.96 -17.72
C TYR A 468 7.93 -0.07 -16.55
N ARG A 469 7.07 0.90 -16.21
CA ARG A 469 7.19 1.73 -15.00
C ARG A 469 6.50 1.03 -13.81
N PRO A 470 6.76 1.44 -12.56
CA PRO A 470 6.17 0.81 -11.38
C PRO A 470 4.65 0.76 -11.39
N ASP A 471 3.98 1.83 -11.83
CA ASP A 471 2.52 1.89 -11.97
C ASP A 471 2.08 1.34 -13.34
N ALA A 472 2.96 0.62 -14.02
CA ALA A 472 2.79 -0.14 -15.24
C ALA A 472 2.20 0.65 -16.43
N ARG A 473 2.22 1.94 -16.37
CA ARG A 473 1.62 2.83 -17.36
C ARG A 473 2.67 3.54 -18.18
N GLY A 474 3.06 2.90 -19.23
CA GLY A 474 3.94 3.49 -20.23
C GLY A 474 5.31 2.83 -20.32
N VAL A 475 5.76 2.79 -21.53
CA VAL A 475 7.08 2.34 -21.96
C VAL A 475 7.81 3.52 -22.61
N THR A 476 9.08 3.34 -22.94
CA THR A 476 9.86 4.38 -23.62
C THR A 476 9.28 4.74 -25.00
N ALA A 477 9.49 5.97 -25.44
CA ALA A 477 9.03 6.43 -26.75
C ALA A 477 9.65 5.61 -27.90
N SER A 478 10.87 5.11 -27.74
CA SER A 478 11.52 4.23 -28.70
C SER A 478 10.79 2.91 -28.88
N LEU A 479 10.32 2.28 -27.78
CA LEU A 479 9.51 1.07 -27.86
C LEU A 479 8.13 1.35 -28.46
N LEU A 480 7.46 2.43 -28.05
CA LEU A 480 6.18 2.84 -28.67
C LEU A 480 6.28 3.12 -30.16
N GLY A 481 7.46 3.58 -30.63
CA GLY A 481 7.74 3.80 -32.05
C GLY A 481 8.11 2.53 -32.83
N ALA A 482 8.36 1.42 -32.14
CA ALA A 482 8.71 0.16 -32.77
C ALA A 482 7.48 -0.58 -33.29
N HIS A 483 7.50 -0.92 -34.58
CA HIS A 483 6.36 -1.62 -35.20
C HIS A 483 6.15 -3.00 -34.60
N THR A 484 7.20 -3.80 -34.43
CA THR A 484 7.12 -5.14 -33.85
C THR A 484 6.53 -5.11 -32.44
N PHE A 485 7.00 -4.19 -31.58
CA PHE A 485 6.47 -4.01 -30.24
C PHE A 485 4.98 -3.63 -30.26
N THR A 486 4.61 -2.64 -31.08
CA THR A 486 3.22 -2.15 -31.17
C THR A 486 2.27 -3.26 -31.63
N VAL A 487 2.68 -4.09 -32.61
CA VAL A 487 1.89 -5.23 -33.10
C VAL A 487 1.73 -6.28 -32.01
N LEU A 488 2.80 -6.67 -31.34
CA LEU A 488 2.74 -7.68 -30.27
C LEU A 488 1.83 -7.27 -29.13
N ILE A 489 1.96 -6.02 -28.66
CA ILE A 489 1.12 -5.50 -27.58
C ILE A 489 -0.34 -5.40 -28.01
N ALA A 490 -0.61 -4.81 -29.17
CA ALA A 490 -1.98 -4.66 -29.66
C ALA A 490 -2.66 -6.02 -29.91
N THR A 491 -1.92 -7.01 -30.41
CA THR A 491 -2.43 -8.36 -30.63
C THR A 491 -2.72 -9.08 -29.31
N SER A 492 -1.82 -8.97 -28.34
CA SER A 492 -1.97 -9.64 -27.03
C SER A 492 -3.08 -9.04 -26.15
N GLU A 493 -3.43 -7.78 -26.34
CA GLU A 493 -4.45 -7.11 -25.53
C GLU A 493 -5.89 -7.35 -26.00
N ASN A 494 -6.10 -7.95 -27.17
CA ASN A 494 -7.38 -8.30 -27.81
C ASN A 494 -8.63 -7.61 -27.22
N ARG A 495 -8.71 -6.28 -27.35
CA ARG A 495 -9.89 -5.51 -26.95
C ARG A 495 -10.83 -5.38 -28.14
N ASP A 496 -12.08 -5.72 -27.97
CA ASP A 496 -13.12 -5.60 -29.03
C ASP A 496 -13.13 -4.21 -29.69
N PHE A 497 -12.84 -3.18 -28.93
CA PHE A 497 -12.74 -1.79 -29.40
C PHE A 497 -11.55 -1.55 -30.36
N HIS A 498 -10.47 -2.29 -30.24
CA HIS A 498 -9.25 -2.10 -31.06
C HIS A 498 -9.10 -3.11 -32.19
N ARG A 499 -9.94 -4.15 -32.24
CA ARG A 499 -9.80 -5.24 -33.21
C ARG A 499 -9.85 -4.76 -34.67
N GLU A 500 -10.77 -3.89 -35.02
CA GLU A 500 -10.84 -3.32 -36.38
C GLU A 500 -9.70 -2.33 -36.66
N GLN A 501 -9.24 -1.61 -35.63
CA GLN A 501 -8.08 -0.73 -35.75
C GLN A 501 -6.80 -1.56 -35.85
N LEU A 502 -6.67 -2.61 -35.07
CA LEU A 502 -5.59 -3.57 -35.12
C LEU A 502 -5.50 -4.25 -36.49
N GLN A 503 -6.60 -4.75 -37.05
CA GLN A 503 -6.63 -5.33 -38.38
C GLN A 503 -6.23 -4.32 -39.47
N ARG A 504 -6.62 -3.05 -39.32
CA ARG A 504 -6.18 -1.97 -40.21
C ARG A 504 -4.69 -1.68 -40.06
N GLU A 505 -4.16 -1.68 -38.86
CA GLU A 505 -2.73 -1.48 -38.57
C GLU A 505 -1.92 -2.69 -39.08
N LEU A 506 -2.35 -3.92 -38.79
CA LEU A 506 -1.72 -5.15 -39.28
C LEU A 506 -1.70 -5.22 -40.81
N SER A 507 -2.76 -4.75 -41.48
CA SER A 507 -2.80 -4.70 -42.96
C SER A 507 -1.85 -3.64 -43.55
N ARG A 508 -1.40 -2.67 -42.75
CA ARG A 508 -0.41 -1.65 -43.14
C ARG A 508 1.04 -2.07 -42.85
N ILE A 509 1.21 -3.04 -41.92
CA ILE A 509 2.53 -3.56 -41.55
C ILE A 509 2.86 -4.70 -42.52
N THR A 510 3.57 -4.39 -43.59
CA THR A 510 3.99 -5.35 -44.58
C THR A 510 5.26 -6.11 -44.16
N GLU A 511 6.01 -5.59 -43.21
CA GLU A 511 7.30 -6.14 -42.78
C GLU A 511 7.52 -5.99 -41.29
N LEU A 512 7.64 -7.10 -40.54
CA LEU A 512 8.17 -7.11 -39.18
C LEU A 512 9.68 -7.34 -39.22
N ARG A 513 10.41 -6.48 -38.50
CA ARG A 513 11.87 -6.58 -38.43
C ARG A 513 12.29 -7.44 -37.26
N LYS A 514 12.89 -8.59 -37.54
CA LYS A 514 13.44 -9.49 -36.51
C LYS A 514 14.38 -8.76 -35.55
N ASN A 515 15.19 -7.84 -36.06
CA ASN A 515 16.22 -7.14 -35.30
C ASN A 515 15.68 -5.96 -34.49
N GLU A 516 14.45 -5.49 -34.76
CA GLU A 516 13.94 -4.25 -34.14
C GLU A 516 13.89 -4.36 -32.60
N LEU A 517 13.42 -5.47 -32.04
CA LEU A 517 13.42 -5.69 -30.60
C LEU A 517 14.84 -5.82 -30.05
N HIS A 518 15.73 -6.49 -30.76
CA HIS A 518 17.14 -6.63 -30.38
C HIS A 518 17.86 -5.27 -30.37
N GLU A 519 17.63 -4.42 -31.38
CA GLU A 519 18.18 -3.07 -31.47
C GLU A 519 17.70 -2.18 -30.33
N LEU A 520 16.53 -2.46 -29.77
CA LEU A 520 15.97 -1.78 -28.59
C LEU A 520 16.47 -2.38 -27.27
N GLY A 521 17.37 -3.36 -27.31
CA GLY A 521 17.95 -4.02 -26.14
C GLY A 521 17.07 -5.09 -25.50
N VAL A 522 16.02 -5.56 -26.20
CA VAL A 522 15.23 -6.72 -25.74
C VAL A 522 15.99 -8.00 -26.01
N SER A 523 16.19 -8.83 -25.00
CA SER A 523 16.82 -10.15 -25.10
C SER A 523 15.84 -11.30 -25.05
N HIS A 524 14.73 -11.12 -24.34
CA HIS A 524 13.69 -12.16 -24.20
C HIS A 524 12.31 -11.55 -24.28
N VAL A 525 11.36 -12.31 -24.82
CA VAL A 525 9.93 -12.01 -24.76
C VAL A 525 9.25 -13.16 -23.99
N VAL A 526 8.50 -12.82 -22.94
CA VAL A 526 7.75 -13.79 -22.14
C VAL A 526 6.27 -13.60 -22.39
N VAL A 527 5.59 -14.65 -22.86
CA VAL A 527 4.14 -14.66 -23.00
C VAL A 527 3.52 -15.35 -21.79
N HIS A 528 2.73 -14.62 -21.02
CA HIS A 528 2.03 -15.11 -19.83
C HIS A 528 0.62 -15.57 -20.19
N ARG A 529 0.47 -16.83 -20.51
CA ARG A 529 -0.79 -17.43 -20.99
C ARG A 529 -1.91 -17.40 -19.95
N GLU A 530 -1.58 -17.39 -18.65
CA GLU A 530 -2.56 -17.29 -17.57
C GLU A 530 -3.14 -15.89 -17.39
N LEU A 531 -2.55 -14.88 -18.03
CA LEU A 531 -3.04 -13.49 -17.99
C LEU A 531 -3.91 -13.13 -19.20
N GLU A 532 -4.38 -14.13 -19.93
CA GLU A 532 -5.23 -13.96 -21.10
C GLU A 532 -6.50 -13.15 -20.77
N ARG A 533 -6.69 -12.07 -21.49
CA ARG A 533 -7.94 -11.27 -21.48
C ARG A 533 -8.81 -11.54 -22.70
N GLY A 534 -8.84 -12.78 -23.16
CA GLY A 534 -9.61 -13.25 -24.31
C GLY A 534 -8.91 -14.41 -25.01
N GLU A 535 -9.68 -15.41 -25.41
CA GLU A 535 -9.20 -16.71 -25.87
C GLU A 535 -8.27 -16.70 -27.13
N GLN A 536 -7.99 -15.54 -27.73
CA GLN A 536 -7.24 -15.45 -28.99
C GLN A 536 -6.00 -14.55 -28.98
N GLY A 537 -5.91 -13.58 -28.05
CA GLY A 537 -4.90 -12.51 -28.15
C GLY A 537 -3.47 -12.97 -27.94
N THR A 538 -3.20 -13.79 -26.93
CA THR A 538 -1.85 -14.33 -26.65
C THR A 538 -1.45 -15.37 -27.68
N ALA A 539 -2.38 -16.19 -28.17
CA ALA A 539 -2.11 -17.19 -29.22
C ALA A 539 -1.68 -16.53 -30.54
N GLU A 540 -2.32 -15.43 -30.94
CA GLU A 540 -1.93 -14.65 -32.12
C GLU A 540 -0.56 -13.99 -31.94
N ALA A 541 -0.26 -13.45 -30.74
CA ALA A 541 1.05 -12.91 -30.43
C ALA A 541 2.14 -13.99 -30.46
N GLU A 542 1.86 -15.19 -29.93
CA GLU A 542 2.77 -16.34 -30.02
C GLU A 542 3.02 -16.78 -31.46
N ASP A 543 2.00 -16.75 -32.34
CA ASP A 543 2.19 -17.09 -33.74
C ASP A 543 3.15 -16.10 -34.44
N ILE A 544 3.02 -14.82 -34.13
CA ILE A 544 3.97 -13.80 -34.60
C ILE A 544 5.38 -14.08 -34.06
N LEU A 545 5.51 -14.35 -32.76
CA LEU A 545 6.81 -14.62 -32.13
C LEU A 545 7.47 -15.88 -32.67
N ARG A 546 6.72 -16.97 -32.92
CA ARG A 546 7.24 -18.20 -33.56
C ARG A 546 7.80 -17.90 -34.95
N ARG A 547 7.13 -17.08 -35.74
CA ARG A 547 7.63 -16.68 -37.06
C ARG A 547 8.90 -15.84 -36.98
N LEU A 548 9.01 -15.00 -35.97
CA LEU A 548 10.16 -14.12 -35.77
C LEU A 548 11.36 -14.86 -35.17
N PHE A 549 11.13 -15.62 -34.11
CA PHE A 549 12.20 -16.16 -33.27
C PHE A 549 12.26 -17.70 -33.18
N GLY A 550 11.31 -18.39 -33.76
CA GLY A 550 11.22 -19.86 -33.68
C GLY A 550 10.36 -20.35 -32.53
N GLU A 551 10.49 -21.62 -32.19
CA GLU A 551 9.71 -22.23 -31.10
C GLU A 551 10.19 -21.72 -29.73
N PRO A 552 9.26 -21.46 -28.79
CA PRO A 552 9.62 -20.99 -27.45
C PRO A 552 10.07 -22.13 -26.54
N ASP A 553 10.83 -21.80 -25.52
CA ASP A 553 10.93 -22.62 -24.33
C ASP A 553 9.68 -22.44 -23.46
N VAL A 554 9.05 -23.54 -23.03
CA VAL A 554 7.77 -23.49 -22.32
C VAL A 554 7.94 -23.94 -20.88
N PHE A 555 7.55 -23.08 -19.93
CA PHE A 555 7.60 -23.31 -18.50
C PHE A 555 6.20 -23.09 -17.92
N GLY A 556 5.46 -24.15 -17.61
CA GLY A 556 4.09 -24.03 -17.12
C GLY A 556 3.19 -23.22 -18.08
N HIS A 557 2.77 -22.05 -17.63
CA HIS A 557 1.94 -21.12 -18.41
C HIS A 557 2.75 -20.02 -19.13
N HIS A 558 4.08 -20.10 -19.11
CA HIS A 558 4.96 -19.10 -19.72
C HIS A 558 5.64 -19.66 -20.95
N ALA A 559 5.58 -18.92 -22.07
CA ALA A 559 6.36 -19.20 -23.26
C ALA A 559 7.46 -18.14 -23.39
N VAL A 560 8.72 -18.55 -23.41
CA VAL A 560 9.90 -17.68 -23.46
C VAL A 560 10.53 -17.77 -24.84
N TYR A 561 10.67 -16.62 -25.49
CA TYR A 561 11.33 -16.48 -26.79
C TYR A 561 12.64 -15.72 -26.62
N GLU A 562 13.73 -16.28 -27.11
CA GLU A 562 15.01 -15.57 -27.18
C GLU A 562 15.07 -14.65 -28.41
N VAL A 563 15.39 -13.38 -28.19
CA VAL A 563 15.52 -12.39 -29.26
C VAL A 563 16.96 -12.37 -29.76
N LEU A 564 17.21 -13.18 -30.79
CA LEU A 564 18.53 -13.33 -31.40
C LEU A 564 18.76 -12.27 -32.50
N ASN A 565 20.01 -11.85 -32.66
CA ASN A 565 20.42 -10.94 -33.73
C ASN A 565 20.46 -11.70 -35.07
N ASN A 566 19.30 -11.83 -35.71
CA ASN A 566 19.19 -12.46 -37.02
C ASN A 566 18.73 -11.43 -38.07
N THR A 567 19.56 -11.20 -39.07
CA THR A 567 19.23 -10.33 -40.21
C THR A 567 18.22 -11.02 -41.12
N GLY A 568 16.95 -10.70 -41.01
CA GLY A 568 15.90 -11.19 -41.91
C GLY A 568 14.62 -10.37 -41.77
N VAL A 569 14.00 -10.04 -42.88
CA VAL A 569 12.68 -9.42 -42.96
C VAL A 569 11.66 -10.52 -43.14
N ILE A 570 10.58 -10.51 -42.39
CA ILE A 570 9.45 -11.43 -42.58
C ILE A 570 8.28 -10.61 -43.11
N GLU A 571 7.82 -10.96 -44.31
CA GLU A 571 6.55 -10.46 -44.83
C GLU A 571 5.40 -11.17 -44.11
N LEU A 572 4.47 -10.45 -43.55
CA LEU A 572 3.23 -10.97 -43.02
C LEU A 572 2.24 -11.12 -44.18
N PRO A 573 1.47 -12.22 -44.22
CA PRO A 573 0.47 -12.47 -45.28
C PRO A 573 -0.65 -11.47 -45.29
#